data_c53038186c2adb9aed8672af18ddc23a
#
_entry.id   c53038186c2adb9aed8672af18ddc23a
#
_cell.length_a   1.000
_cell.length_b   1.000
_cell.length_c   1.000
_cell.angle_alpha   90.00
_cell.angle_beta   90.00
_cell.angle_gamma   90.00
#
_symmetry.space_group_name_H-M   'P 1'
#
loop_
_entity.id
_entity.type
_entity.pdbx_description
1 polymer ?
#
loop_
_entity_poly.entity_id
_entity_poly.type
_entity_poly.pdbx_seq_one_letter_code
_entity_poly.pdbx_strand_id
1 'polypeptide(L)'
;FLVKKTLDFYSRNFTKLTYEEFYSKDIIQIEKFSIAEISEELNIPKESARRKVIELEKKGAIKKIKNKIIIDRAKFYFSKPEDSIKRISRFLSILTEMCKSENVLSNKITSEELELIIKDNFSYIWKLYYEMQIPMIIRYKKIFKDIETFHIFALCVVNAHLYARKVVNIPMNRDDFLKSFFSSNSMQ
;
A
#
# COMPACT_ATOMS: atom_id res chain seq x y z
N PHE A 1 -1.07 -3.74 10.27
CA PHE A 1 -0.53 -4.81 11.12
C PHE A 1 -1.15 -6.18 10.77
N LEU A 2 -2.47 -6.39 10.94
CA LEU A 2 -3.11 -7.69 10.70
C LEU A 2 -2.88 -8.22 9.28
N VAL A 3 -3.03 -7.37 8.26
CA VAL A 3 -2.79 -7.75 6.86
C VAL A 3 -1.34 -8.19 6.66
N LYS A 4 -0.39 -7.43 7.19
CA LYS A 4 1.03 -7.80 7.12
C LYS A 4 1.30 -9.14 7.78
N LYS A 5 0.83 -9.37 9.02
CA LYS A 5 0.97 -10.67 9.71
C LYS A 5 0.33 -11.83 8.94
N THR A 6 -0.79 -11.58 8.26
CA THR A 6 -1.44 -12.58 7.39
C THR A 6 -0.54 -12.94 6.20
N LEU A 7 0.00 -11.94 5.53
CA LEU A 7 0.87 -12.14 4.37
C LEU A 7 2.22 -12.75 4.77
N ASP A 8 2.77 -12.37 5.92
CA ASP A 8 3.98 -12.99 6.49
C ASP A 8 3.75 -14.45 6.83
N PHE A 9 2.59 -14.80 7.41
CA PHE A 9 2.23 -16.18 7.70
C PHE A 9 2.21 -17.03 6.43
N TYR A 10 1.55 -16.57 5.37
CA TYR A 10 1.55 -17.28 4.09
C TYR A 10 2.93 -17.36 3.46
N SER A 11 3.72 -16.30 3.51
CA SER A 11 5.08 -16.31 2.97
C SER A 11 6.00 -17.30 3.69
N ARG A 12 5.96 -17.37 5.02
CA ARG A 12 6.78 -18.31 5.81
C ARG A 12 6.43 -19.76 5.54
N ASN A 13 5.16 -20.06 5.27
CA ASN A 13 4.72 -21.42 4.96
C ASN A 13 4.85 -21.75 3.47
N PHE A 14 5.58 -20.93 2.69
CA PHE A 14 5.79 -21.09 1.24
C PHE A 14 4.49 -21.22 0.43
N THR A 15 3.39 -20.77 0.98
CA THR A 15 2.09 -20.82 0.33
C THR A 15 1.91 -19.55 -0.49
N LYS A 16 2.15 -19.63 -1.79
CA LYS A 16 1.70 -18.61 -2.72
C LYS A 16 0.21 -18.82 -2.95
N LEU A 17 -0.58 -17.79 -2.71
CA LEU A 17 -2.01 -17.78 -3.03
C LEU A 17 -2.25 -16.84 -4.18
N THR A 18 -3.06 -17.30 -5.13
CA THR A 18 -3.66 -16.44 -6.15
C THR A 18 -4.65 -15.48 -5.51
N TYR A 19 -5.04 -14.46 -6.26
CA TYR A 19 -6.06 -13.50 -5.82
C TYR A 19 -7.36 -14.19 -5.40
N GLU A 20 -7.85 -15.12 -6.23
CA GLU A 20 -9.09 -15.83 -5.95
C GLU A 20 -8.98 -16.74 -4.72
N GLU A 21 -7.91 -17.51 -4.60
CA GLU A 21 -7.67 -18.37 -3.42
C GLU A 21 -7.54 -17.53 -2.14
N PHE A 22 -6.88 -16.38 -2.22
CA PHE A 22 -6.74 -15.49 -1.07
C PHE A 22 -8.10 -14.94 -0.64
N TYR A 23 -8.96 -14.52 -1.58
CA TYR A 23 -10.26 -13.94 -1.28
C TYR A 23 -11.39 -14.95 -1.12
N SER A 24 -11.21 -16.22 -1.48
CA SER A 24 -12.17 -17.30 -1.18
C SER A 24 -12.22 -17.66 0.32
N LYS A 25 -11.19 -17.26 1.10
CA LYS A 25 -11.12 -17.58 2.53
C LYS A 25 -11.68 -16.45 3.37
N ASP A 26 -12.88 -16.60 3.90
CA ASP A 26 -13.48 -15.61 4.81
C ASP A 26 -12.79 -15.59 6.18
N ILE A 27 -12.27 -16.74 6.61
CA ILE A 27 -11.61 -16.90 7.89
C ILE A 27 -10.12 -17.17 7.68
N ILE A 28 -9.28 -16.33 8.29
CA ILE A 28 -7.83 -16.48 8.27
C ILE A 28 -7.34 -16.77 9.69
N GLN A 29 -6.45 -17.73 9.81
CA GLN A 29 -5.81 -18.07 11.05
C GLN A 29 -4.33 -17.69 11.00
N ILE A 30 -3.90 -16.86 11.94
CA ILE A 30 -2.51 -16.42 12.07
C ILE A 30 -1.97 -16.74 13.46
N GLU A 31 -0.65 -16.64 13.62
CA GLU A 31 0.01 -16.76 14.91
C GLU A 31 -0.43 -15.65 15.86
N LYS A 32 -0.42 -15.93 17.15
CA LYS A 32 -0.72 -14.95 18.18
C LYS A 32 0.35 -13.86 18.19
N PHE A 33 -0.08 -12.65 18.35
CA PHE A 33 0.78 -11.48 18.54
C PHE A 33 0.48 -10.78 19.88
N SER A 34 1.45 -10.04 20.39
CA SER A 34 1.31 -9.26 21.60
C SER A 34 0.92 -7.80 21.32
N ILE A 35 0.35 -7.13 22.33
CA ILE A 35 0.11 -5.68 22.25
C ILE A 35 1.45 -4.91 22.13
N ALA A 36 2.53 -5.46 22.69
CA ALA A 36 3.85 -4.86 22.60
C ALA A 36 4.35 -4.83 21.15
N GLU A 37 4.22 -5.96 20.42
CA GLU A 37 4.57 -6.04 19.00
C GLU A 37 3.79 -5.02 18.16
N ILE A 38 2.48 -4.88 18.38
CA ILE A 38 1.67 -3.89 17.68
C ILE A 38 2.15 -2.47 17.97
N SER A 39 2.40 -2.18 19.25
CA SER A 39 2.87 -0.87 19.72
C SER A 39 4.19 -0.48 19.09
N GLU A 40 5.14 -1.41 19.06
CA GLU A 40 6.47 -1.22 18.51
C GLU A 40 6.44 -1.08 16.98
N GLU A 41 5.80 -2.01 16.29
CA GLU A 41 5.76 -2.03 14.82
C GLU A 41 5.02 -0.83 14.22
N LEU A 42 3.94 -0.38 14.87
CA LEU A 42 3.16 0.79 14.41
C LEU A 42 3.61 2.11 15.04
N ASN A 43 4.57 2.06 15.99
CA ASN A 43 5.03 3.22 16.76
C ASN A 43 3.86 4.01 17.38
N ILE A 44 2.98 3.30 18.09
CA ILE A 44 1.82 3.85 18.81
C ILE A 44 1.86 3.46 20.29
N PRO A 45 1.25 4.23 21.20
CA PRO A 45 1.17 3.85 22.61
C PRO A 45 0.51 2.48 22.82
N LYS A 46 1.02 1.66 23.73
CA LYS A 46 0.47 0.32 24.06
C LYS A 46 -1.01 0.36 24.39
N GLU A 47 -1.46 1.38 25.08
CA GLU A 47 -2.87 1.53 25.44
C GLU A 47 -3.76 1.78 24.20
N SER A 48 -3.28 2.56 23.24
CA SER A 48 -3.96 2.75 21.94
C SER A 48 -4.06 1.45 21.17
N ALA A 49 -2.97 0.66 21.12
CA ALA A 49 -2.95 -0.65 20.49
C ALA A 49 -3.95 -1.60 21.19
N ARG A 50 -3.93 -1.64 22.53
CA ARG A 50 -4.84 -2.47 23.33
C ARG A 50 -6.31 -2.12 23.07
N ARG A 51 -6.65 -0.85 23.08
CA ARG A 51 -8.02 -0.36 22.82
C ARG A 51 -8.51 -0.78 21.43
N LYS A 52 -7.68 -0.66 20.41
CA LYS A 52 -8.02 -1.06 19.04
C LYS A 52 -8.19 -2.57 18.89
N VAL A 53 -7.38 -3.37 19.56
CA VAL A 53 -7.54 -4.83 19.57
C VAL A 53 -8.85 -5.23 20.23
N ILE A 54 -9.18 -4.64 21.39
CA ILE A 54 -10.45 -4.90 22.09
C ILE A 54 -11.65 -4.47 21.21
N GLU A 55 -11.56 -3.34 20.52
CA GLU A 55 -12.60 -2.88 19.59
C GLU A 55 -12.83 -3.92 18.48
N LEU A 56 -11.76 -4.46 17.87
CA LEU A 56 -11.84 -5.47 16.84
C LEU A 56 -12.41 -6.80 17.37
N GLU A 57 -12.06 -7.19 18.60
CA GLU A 57 -12.65 -8.36 19.25
C GLU A 57 -14.16 -8.18 19.51
N LYS A 58 -14.56 -7.01 20.02
CA LYS A 58 -15.98 -6.70 20.24
C LYS A 58 -16.80 -6.69 18.94
N LYS A 59 -16.21 -6.26 17.83
CA LYS A 59 -16.84 -6.30 16.51
C LYS A 59 -16.82 -7.71 15.89
N GLY A 60 -16.20 -8.69 16.55
CA GLY A 60 -16.05 -10.04 16.02
C GLY A 60 -15.07 -10.16 14.86
N ALA A 61 -14.32 -9.08 14.54
CA ALA A 61 -13.37 -9.05 13.46
C ALA A 61 -12.13 -9.93 13.73
N ILE A 62 -11.77 -10.06 15.00
CA ILE A 62 -10.74 -10.98 15.47
C ILE A 62 -11.22 -11.78 16.68
N LYS A 63 -10.71 -13.00 16.81
CA LYS A 63 -10.96 -13.87 17.96
C LYS A 63 -9.67 -14.56 18.38
N LYS A 64 -9.35 -14.49 19.66
CA LYS A 64 -8.19 -15.18 20.24
C LYS A 64 -8.56 -16.59 20.65
N ILE A 65 -7.86 -17.60 20.15
CA ILE A 65 -8.03 -19.01 20.51
C ILE A 65 -6.66 -19.60 20.81
N LYS A 66 -6.38 -19.89 22.09
CA LYS A 66 -5.07 -20.42 22.54
C LYS A 66 -3.91 -19.56 22.00
N ASN A 67 -3.08 -20.17 21.14
CA ASN A 67 -1.92 -19.52 20.53
C ASN A 67 -2.18 -18.97 19.12
N LYS A 68 -3.43 -18.82 18.73
CA LYS A 68 -3.82 -18.38 17.38
C LYS A 68 -4.78 -17.22 17.45
N ILE A 69 -4.76 -16.41 16.42
CA ILE A 69 -5.75 -15.36 16.19
C ILE A 69 -6.49 -15.71 14.92
N ILE A 70 -7.79 -15.76 15.04
CA ILE A 70 -8.71 -15.92 13.93
C ILE A 70 -9.15 -14.54 13.50
N ILE A 71 -9.03 -14.23 12.22
CA ILE A 71 -9.49 -13.02 11.57
C ILE A 71 -10.70 -13.37 10.72
N ASP A 72 -11.84 -12.79 11.05
CA ASP A 72 -13.06 -12.89 10.24
C ASP A 72 -13.09 -11.70 9.25
N ARG A 73 -12.82 -11.99 7.99
CA ARG A 73 -12.76 -10.99 6.93
C ARG A 73 -14.12 -10.41 6.57
N ALA A 74 -15.20 -11.18 6.75
CA ALA A 74 -16.56 -10.69 6.50
C ALA A 74 -16.95 -9.54 7.43
N LYS A 75 -16.26 -9.41 8.59
CA LYS A 75 -16.48 -8.31 9.55
C LYS A 75 -15.68 -7.04 9.24
N PHE A 76 -14.77 -7.12 8.28
CA PHE A 76 -14.08 -5.94 7.78
C PHE A 76 -14.76 -5.50 6.49
N TYR A 77 -15.01 -4.21 6.36
CA TYR A 77 -15.41 -3.63 5.09
C TYR A 77 -14.20 -3.59 4.16
N PHE A 78 -13.88 -4.73 3.58
CA PHE A 78 -12.82 -4.82 2.59
C PHE A 78 -13.42 -4.70 1.18
N SER A 79 -13.17 -3.59 0.53
CA SER A 79 -13.22 -3.60 -0.92
C SER A 79 -12.03 -4.45 -1.41
N LYS A 80 -12.31 -5.42 -2.28
CA LYS A 80 -11.26 -6.13 -3.00
C LYS A 80 -10.38 -5.10 -3.72
N PRO A 81 -9.04 -5.24 -3.71
CA PRO A 81 -8.15 -4.20 -4.22
C PRO A 81 -8.01 -4.20 -5.76
N GLU A 82 -9.08 -4.48 -6.48
CA GLU A 82 -9.06 -4.58 -7.96
C GLU A 82 -8.59 -3.29 -8.62
N ASP A 83 -9.10 -2.14 -8.18
CA ASP A 83 -8.68 -0.84 -8.71
C ASP A 83 -7.21 -0.53 -8.38
N SER A 84 -6.74 -0.96 -7.21
CA SER A 84 -5.33 -0.81 -6.83
C SER A 84 -4.43 -1.67 -7.69
N ILE A 85 -4.84 -2.91 -7.98
CA ILE A 85 -4.12 -3.82 -8.87
C ILE A 85 -4.02 -3.20 -10.27
N LYS A 86 -5.14 -2.73 -10.84
CA LYS A 86 -5.16 -2.07 -12.16
C LYS A 86 -4.26 -0.84 -12.22
N ARG A 87 -4.26 0.01 -11.17
CA ARG A 87 -3.39 1.20 -11.12
C ARG A 87 -1.91 0.80 -11.05
N ILE A 88 -1.58 -0.18 -10.22
CA ILE A 88 -0.20 -0.69 -10.07
C ILE A 88 0.25 -1.31 -11.41
N SER A 89 -0.58 -2.11 -12.07
CA SER A 89 -0.27 -2.74 -13.36
C SER A 89 0.02 -1.70 -14.44
N ARG A 90 -0.79 -0.63 -14.52
CA ARG A 90 -0.54 0.49 -15.45
C ARG A 90 0.78 1.20 -15.16
N PHE A 91 1.05 1.50 -13.89
CA PHE A 91 2.30 2.12 -13.47
C PHE A 91 3.50 1.26 -13.83
N LEU A 92 3.45 -0.03 -13.52
CA LEU A 92 4.52 -0.98 -13.84
C LEU A 92 4.70 -1.15 -15.35
N SER A 93 3.63 -1.14 -16.14
CA SER A 93 3.72 -1.21 -17.61
C SER A 93 4.49 -0.01 -18.19
N ILE A 94 4.23 1.21 -17.69
CA ILE A 94 4.99 2.40 -18.06
C ILE A 94 6.46 2.26 -17.64
N LEU A 95 6.71 1.74 -16.44
CA LEU A 95 8.08 1.50 -15.96
C LEU A 95 8.83 0.50 -16.86
N THR A 96 8.18 -0.61 -17.26
CA THR A 96 8.80 -1.59 -18.19
C THR A 96 9.08 -0.98 -19.56
N GLU A 97 8.25 -0.06 -20.04
CA GLU A 97 8.51 0.69 -21.28
C GLU A 97 9.76 1.57 -21.16
N MET A 98 9.90 2.29 -20.04
CA MET A 98 11.11 3.09 -19.75
C MET A 98 12.35 2.18 -19.66
N CYS A 99 12.24 1.05 -18.95
CA CYS A 99 13.35 0.09 -18.85
C CYS A 99 13.73 -0.50 -20.23
N LYS A 100 12.76 -0.68 -21.12
CA LYS A 100 13.03 -1.11 -22.50
C LYS A 100 13.76 -0.01 -23.28
N SER A 101 13.36 1.25 -23.17
CA SER A 101 14.04 2.37 -23.85
C SER A 101 15.50 2.52 -23.42
N GLU A 102 15.83 2.15 -22.19
CA GLU A 102 17.18 2.16 -21.62
C GLU A 102 17.92 0.82 -21.78
N ASN A 103 17.40 -0.11 -22.59
CA ASN A 103 17.98 -1.44 -22.84
C ASN A 103 18.16 -2.30 -21.55
N VAL A 104 17.41 -2.03 -20.48
CA VAL A 104 17.39 -2.85 -19.27
C VAL A 104 16.49 -4.07 -19.42
N LEU A 105 15.41 -3.93 -20.21
CA LEU A 105 14.50 -5.01 -20.56
C LEU A 105 14.43 -5.18 -22.08
N SER A 106 14.30 -6.44 -22.53
CA SER A 106 14.14 -6.75 -23.93
C SER A 106 12.76 -6.34 -24.48
N ASN A 107 11.72 -6.48 -23.67
CA ASN A 107 10.35 -6.23 -24.06
C ASN A 107 9.59 -5.41 -23.00
N LYS A 108 8.61 -4.62 -23.46
CA LYS A 108 7.58 -4.03 -22.61
C LYS A 108 6.62 -5.14 -22.16
N ILE A 109 6.16 -5.07 -20.92
CA ILE A 109 5.10 -5.91 -20.38
C ILE A 109 3.82 -5.06 -20.33
N THR A 110 2.73 -5.59 -20.87
CA THR A 110 1.44 -4.87 -20.89
C THR A 110 0.80 -4.78 -19.52
N SER A 111 -0.13 -3.85 -19.34
CA SER A 111 -0.88 -3.74 -18.07
C SER A 111 -1.72 -4.96 -17.77
N GLU A 112 -2.27 -5.59 -18.80
CA GLU A 112 -3.07 -6.81 -18.72
C GLU A 112 -2.23 -8.03 -18.28
N GLU A 113 -1.06 -8.21 -18.87
CA GLU A 113 -0.11 -9.25 -18.45
C GLU A 113 0.35 -9.04 -17.01
N LEU A 114 0.66 -7.81 -16.61
CA LEU A 114 1.02 -7.48 -15.23
C LEU A 114 -0.13 -7.70 -14.25
N GLU A 115 -1.36 -7.41 -14.64
CA GLU A 115 -2.54 -7.70 -13.81
C GLU A 115 -2.67 -9.20 -13.54
N LEU A 116 -2.49 -10.04 -14.55
CA LEU A 116 -2.48 -11.50 -14.41
C LEU A 116 -1.34 -11.97 -13.51
N ILE A 117 -0.12 -11.51 -13.76
CA ILE A 117 1.06 -11.85 -12.92
C ILE A 117 0.81 -11.48 -11.45
N ILE A 118 0.23 -10.30 -11.19
CA ILE A 118 -0.08 -9.85 -9.82
C ILE A 118 -1.15 -10.75 -9.20
N LYS A 119 -2.20 -11.11 -9.93
CA LYS A 119 -3.27 -11.98 -9.43
C LYS A 119 -2.79 -13.41 -9.17
N ASP A 120 -1.99 -13.96 -10.05
CA ASP A 120 -1.43 -15.33 -9.91
C ASP A 120 -0.42 -15.45 -8.76
N ASN A 121 0.26 -14.37 -8.42
CA ASN A 121 1.22 -14.31 -7.33
C ASN A 121 0.77 -13.38 -6.19
N PHE A 122 -0.53 -13.28 -5.96
CA PHE A 122 -1.14 -12.20 -5.18
C PHE A 122 -0.56 -12.09 -3.77
N SER A 123 -0.51 -13.16 -2.99
CA SER A 123 -0.06 -13.09 -1.60
C SER A 123 1.39 -12.61 -1.47
N TYR A 124 2.26 -12.99 -2.42
CA TYR A 124 3.66 -12.57 -2.45
C TYR A 124 3.82 -11.10 -2.86
N ILE A 125 3.22 -10.70 -3.99
CA ILE A 125 3.33 -9.33 -4.50
C ILE A 125 2.66 -8.35 -3.54
N TRP A 126 1.51 -8.74 -2.97
CA TRP A 126 0.79 -7.91 -2.00
C TRP A 126 1.56 -7.73 -0.70
N LYS A 127 2.34 -8.73 -0.28
CA LYS A 127 3.30 -8.60 0.83
C LYS A 127 4.33 -7.52 0.54
N LEU A 128 5.01 -7.58 -0.63
CA LEU A 128 5.99 -6.57 -1.04
C LEU A 128 5.38 -5.16 -1.08
N TYR A 129 4.15 -5.05 -1.59
CA TYR A 129 3.42 -3.79 -1.62
C TYR A 129 3.21 -3.21 -0.21
N TYR A 130 2.80 -4.01 0.76
CA TYR A 130 2.65 -3.55 2.14
C TYR A 130 3.98 -3.30 2.86
N GLU A 131 5.02 -4.06 2.55
CA GLU A 131 6.38 -3.80 3.06
C GLU A 131 6.92 -2.43 2.62
N MET A 132 6.54 -1.97 1.44
CA MET A 132 6.84 -0.62 0.97
C MET A 132 5.91 0.43 1.59
N GLN A 133 4.61 0.17 1.60
CA GLN A 133 3.59 1.15 2.01
C GLN A 133 3.60 1.46 3.51
N ILE A 134 3.75 0.46 4.38
CA ILE A 134 3.63 0.65 5.82
C ILE A 134 4.71 1.58 6.37
N PRO A 135 6.01 1.40 6.08
CA PRO A 135 7.05 2.33 6.51
C PRO A 135 6.84 3.76 5.98
N MET A 136 6.38 3.88 4.72
CA MET A 136 6.07 5.17 4.11
C MET A 136 4.95 5.89 4.89
N ILE A 137 3.83 5.22 5.15
CA ILE A 137 2.70 5.78 5.91
C ILE A 137 3.14 6.18 7.34
N ILE A 138 3.93 5.33 8.02
CA ILE A 138 4.44 5.65 9.36
C ILE A 138 5.32 6.90 9.32
N ARG A 139 6.20 7.03 8.32
CA ARG A 139 7.07 8.19 8.15
C ARG A 139 6.26 9.46 7.88
N TYR A 140 5.29 9.41 6.97
CA TYR A 140 4.45 10.55 6.64
C TYR A 140 3.55 10.96 7.82
N LYS A 141 3.03 10.00 8.59
CA LYS A 141 2.29 10.31 9.82
C LYS A 141 3.12 11.10 10.84
N LYS A 142 4.43 10.86 10.93
CA LYS A 142 5.33 11.65 11.79
C LYS A 142 5.48 13.10 11.30
N ILE A 143 5.46 13.32 9.98
CA ILE A 143 5.61 14.65 9.37
C ILE A 143 4.29 15.43 9.43
N PHE A 144 3.19 14.81 9.03
CA PHE A 144 1.88 15.46 8.85
C PHE A 144 0.91 15.29 10.03
N LYS A 145 1.31 14.58 11.09
CA LYS A 145 0.53 14.25 12.31
C LYS A 145 -0.65 13.33 12.04
N ASP A 146 -1.39 13.51 10.95
CA ASP A 146 -2.52 12.66 10.54
C ASP A 146 -2.42 12.28 9.06
N ILE A 147 -3.21 11.28 8.65
CA ILE A 147 -3.16 10.74 7.29
C ILE A 147 -3.98 11.58 6.31
N GLU A 148 -4.98 12.28 6.79
CA GLU A 148 -5.85 13.16 6.01
C GLU A 148 -5.04 14.34 5.48
N THR A 149 -4.27 15.01 6.35
CA THR A 149 -3.35 16.10 5.96
C THR A 149 -2.31 15.61 4.94
N PHE A 150 -1.77 14.39 5.13
CA PHE A 150 -0.89 13.80 4.13
C PHE A 150 -1.58 13.60 2.78
N HIS A 151 -2.82 13.11 2.74
CA HIS A 151 -3.55 12.92 1.49
C HIS A 151 -3.81 14.24 0.76
N ILE A 152 -4.23 15.28 1.50
CA ILE A 152 -4.44 16.62 0.92
C ILE A 152 -3.13 17.16 0.32
N PHE A 153 -2.04 17.07 1.08
CA PHE A 153 -0.72 17.49 0.58
C PHE A 153 -0.31 16.70 -0.67
N ALA A 154 -0.46 15.38 -0.66
CA ALA A 154 -0.12 14.53 -1.81
C ALA A 154 -0.94 14.90 -3.06
N LEU A 155 -2.24 15.17 -2.90
CA LEU A 155 -3.11 15.64 -3.99
C LEU A 155 -2.65 16.99 -4.54
N CYS A 156 -2.30 17.94 -3.67
CA CYS A 156 -1.77 19.24 -4.10
C CYS A 156 -0.48 19.09 -4.90
N VAL A 157 0.47 18.27 -4.41
CA VAL A 157 1.74 18.02 -5.11
C VAL A 157 1.52 17.35 -6.46
N VAL A 158 0.64 16.33 -6.54
CA VAL A 158 0.33 15.65 -7.81
C VAL A 158 -0.32 16.61 -8.78
N ASN A 159 -1.31 17.40 -8.35
CA ASN A 159 -1.99 18.35 -9.23
C ASN A 159 -1.04 19.45 -9.72
N ALA A 160 -0.19 19.98 -8.84
CA ALA A 160 0.82 20.96 -9.22
C ALA A 160 1.83 20.39 -10.22
N HIS A 161 2.26 19.13 -10.03
CA HIS A 161 3.16 18.45 -10.98
C HIS A 161 2.48 18.21 -12.34
N LEU A 162 1.22 17.77 -12.35
CA LEU A 162 0.45 17.59 -13.59
C LEU A 162 0.23 18.92 -14.33
N TYR A 163 -0.01 20.00 -13.59
CA TYR A 163 -0.10 21.36 -14.16
C TYR A 163 1.22 21.80 -14.76
N ALA A 164 2.31 21.70 -13.99
CA ALA A 164 3.66 22.05 -14.46
C ALA A 164 4.01 21.29 -15.74
N ARG A 165 3.71 19.99 -15.82
CA ARG A 165 3.95 19.17 -17.02
C ARG A 165 3.17 19.65 -18.26
N LYS A 166 1.98 20.24 -18.08
CA LYS A 166 1.19 20.79 -19.19
C LYS A 166 1.72 22.14 -19.70
N VAL A 167 2.28 22.94 -18.81
CA VAL A 167 2.71 24.31 -19.11
C VAL A 167 4.18 24.38 -19.52
N VAL A 168 5.00 23.46 -19.02
CA VAL A 168 6.45 23.44 -19.23
C VAL A 168 6.82 22.46 -20.33
N ASN A 169 6.92 22.96 -21.56
CA ASN A 169 7.37 22.18 -22.73
C ASN A 169 8.90 22.20 -22.95
N ILE A 170 9.67 22.76 -22.02
CA ILE A 170 11.11 22.98 -22.20
C ILE A 170 11.87 22.28 -21.06
N PRO A 171 12.99 21.59 -21.35
CA PRO A 171 13.87 21.08 -20.31
C PRO A 171 14.33 22.22 -19.41
N MET A 172 13.88 22.25 -18.18
CA MET A 172 14.28 23.25 -17.19
C MET A 172 15.32 22.66 -16.24
N ASN A 173 16.26 23.50 -15.81
CA ASN A 173 17.08 23.13 -14.65
C ASN A 173 16.21 23.13 -13.38
N ARG A 174 16.73 22.54 -12.30
CA ARG A 174 16.01 22.39 -11.03
C ARG A 174 15.49 23.72 -10.46
N ASP A 175 16.30 24.76 -10.53
CA ASP A 175 15.99 26.05 -9.90
C ASP A 175 14.91 26.81 -10.68
N ASP A 176 14.94 26.74 -11.99
CA ASP A 176 13.92 27.31 -12.87
C ASP A 176 12.60 26.56 -12.75
N PHE A 177 12.66 25.22 -12.61
CA PHE A 177 11.47 24.41 -12.32
C PHE A 177 10.83 24.80 -10.98
N LEU A 178 11.61 24.94 -9.92
CA LEU A 178 11.12 25.35 -8.61
C LEU A 178 10.52 26.76 -8.63
N LYS A 179 11.17 27.70 -9.31
CA LYS A 179 10.64 29.06 -9.47
C LYS A 179 9.31 29.08 -10.21
N SER A 180 9.19 28.36 -11.33
CA SER A 180 7.93 28.29 -12.10
C SER A 180 6.82 27.61 -11.30
N PHE A 181 7.17 26.59 -10.51
CA PHE A 181 6.24 25.86 -9.66
C PHE A 181 5.65 26.71 -8.53
N PHE A 182 6.46 27.55 -7.89
CA PHE A 182 5.99 28.44 -6.82
C PHE A 182 5.31 29.70 -7.33
N SER A 183 5.73 30.24 -8.49
CA SER A 183 5.08 31.41 -9.07
C SER A 183 3.68 31.13 -9.63
N SER A 184 3.44 29.95 -10.18
CA SER A 184 2.11 29.55 -10.71
C SER A 184 1.05 29.32 -9.63
N ASN A 185 1.45 29.01 -8.38
CA ASN A 185 0.54 28.81 -7.26
C ASN A 185 0.18 30.12 -6.50
N SER A 186 0.79 31.27 -6.85
CA SER A 186 0.48 32.55 -6.24
C SER A 186 -0.59 33.36 -6.97
N MET A 187 -1.19 32.82 -8.06
CA MET A 187 -2.17 33.53 -8.91
C MET A 187 -3.58 32.88 -8.92
N GLN A 188 -3.93 32.10 -7.91
CA GLN A 188 -5.32 31.61 -7.76
C GLN A 188 -5.88 31.90 -6.39
#